data_f51d73e41cdfdd47a6075888497932d2
#
_entry.id   f51d73e41cdfdd47a6075888497932d2
#
_cell.length_a   1.000
_cell.length_b   1.000
_cell.length_c   1.000
_cell.angle_alpha   90.00
_cell.angle_beta   90.00
_cell.angle_gamma   90.00
#
_symmetry.space_group_name_H-M   'P 1'
#
loop_
_entity.id
_entity.type
_entity.pdbx_description
1 polymer ?
#
loop_
_entity_poly.entity_id
_entity_poly.type
_entity_poly.pdbx_seq_one_letter_code
_entity_poly.pdbx_strand_id
1 'polypeptide(L)'
;MHGLREQFPLLDRGRDALRLLHERLGAGCSMSKIGARHLTTVDSVGHGTDGEHAVGQRFPIDPPFGLVAMAWRDDDAVQAWLRRVTPRLTRTEIAQHQRVLADIRARGYGAWRFDDTHRSLHNRLAEVLASLEPTAQVTRRLTTLMTMVTLRSVTDVLETELSTTEFVVLPIFGHDGQPEYQIEIHLGHSVGLTLPELDDALEQARRLLTAPVR
;
A
#
# COMPACT_ATOMS: atom_id res chain seq x y z
N MET A 1 6.62 26.81 17.63
CA MET A 1 6.23 25.80 16.64
C MET A 1 5.26 24.74 17.19
N HIS A 2 4.36 25.07 18.15
CA HIS A 2 3.38 24.14 18.75
C HIS A 2 2.01 24.12 18.04
N GLY A 3 1.67 25.17 17.31
CA GLY A 3 0.31 25.35 16.77
C GLY A 3 -0.07 24.54 15.51
N LEU A 4 0.88 23.88 14.83
CA LEU A 4 0.58 23.04 13.66
C LEU A 4 0.29 21.56 14.00
N ARG A 5 0.73 21.09 15.18
CA ARG A 5 0.50 19.70 15.60
C ARG A 5 -0.95 19.40 15.99
N GLU A 6 -1.69 20.39 16.48
CA GLU A 6 -3.11 20.21 16.83
C GLU A 6 -4.03 20.02 15.62
N GLN A 7 -3.56 20.29 14.41
CA GLN A 7 -4.37 20.20 13.20
C GLN A 7 -4.33 18.84 12.49
N PHE A 8 -3.42 17.92 12.88
CA PHE A 8 -3.28 16.62 12.19
C PHE A 8 -3.10 15.42 13.15
N PRO A 9 -4.05 15.17 14.06
CA PRO A 9 -3.90 14.09 15.04
C PRO A 9 -3.80 12.70 14.41
N LEU A 10 -4.38 12.50 13.21
CA LEU A 10 -4.27 11.25 12.46
C LEU A 10 -2.86 11.02 11.92
N LEU A 11 -2.18 12.09 11.49
CA LEU A 11 -0.81 12.02 11.00
C LEU A 11 0.17 11.66 12.12
N ASP A 12 0.03 12.25 13.31
CA ASP A 12 0.90 11.95 14.45
C ASP A 12 0.70 10.51 14.95
N ARG A 13 -0.53 10.05 15.06
CA ARG A 13 -0.82 8.63 15.36
C ARG A 13 -0.30 7.68 14.29
N GLY A 14 -0.39 8.08 13.02
CA GLY A 14 0.17 7.34 11.90
C GLY A 14 1.70 7.16 12.04
N ARG A 15 2.40 8.20 12.48
CA ARG A 15 3.84 8.15 12.73
C ARG A 15 4.21 7.22 13.89
N ASP A 16 3.42 7.24 14.96
CA ASP A 16 3.65 6.35 16.09
C ASP A 16 3.39 4.89 15.71
N ALA A 17 2.35 4.61 14.94
CA ALA A 17 2.07 3.29 14.39
C ALA A 17 3.18 2.83 13.42
N LEU A 18 3.71 3.73 12.58
CA LEU A 18 4.82 3.47 11.66
C LEU A 18 6.08 3.01 12.41
N ARG A 19 6.46 3.74 13.48
CA ARG A 19 7.62 3.39 14.32
C ARG A 19 7.42 2.06 15.03
N LEU A 20 6.24 1.84 15.63
CA LEU A 20 5.90 0.59 16.28
C LEU A 20 6.04 -0.59 15.31
N LEU A 21 5.51 -0.49 14.10
CA LEU A 21 5.61 -1.54 13.10
C LEU A 21 7.05 -1.81 12.70
N HIS A 22 7.85 -0.76 12.48
CA HIS A 22 9.27 -0.89 12.21
C HIS A 22 10.03 -1.61 13.33
N GLU A 23 9.83 -1.18 14.58
CA GLU A 23 10.49 -1.75 15.76
C GLU A 23 10.11 -3.20 16.00
N ARG A 24 8.83 -3.55 15.79
CA ARG A 24 8.30 -4.90 16.04
C ARG A 24 8.67 -5.90 14.94
N LEU A 25 8.69 -5.46 13.69
CA LEU A 25 8.84 -6.34 12.53
C LEU A 25 10.25 -6.31 11.93
N GLY A 26 11.08 -5.35 12.34
CA GLY A 26 12.42 -5.14 11.75
C GLY A 26 12.38 -4.78 10.27
N ALA A 27 11.20 -4.33 9.78
CA ALA A 27 10.94 -4.06 8.37
C ALA A 27 10.97 -2.55 8.08
N GLY A 28 11.35 -2.16 6.87
CA GLY A 28 11.17 -0.80 6.40
C GLY A 28 9.67 -0.49 6.30
N CYS A 29 9.27 0.71 6.74
CA CYS A 29 7.87 1.14 6.68
C CYS A 29 7.75 2.54 6.09
N SER A 30 6.76 2.78 5.26
CA SER A 30 6.43 4.10 4.74
C SER A 30 4.95 4.42 4.97
N MET A 31 4.64 5.70 5.17
CA MET A 31 3.27 6.18 5.27
C MET A 31 2.96 7.12 4.12
N SER A 32 1.86 6.88 3.45
CA SER A 32 1.41 7.69 2.32
C SER A 32 0.02 8.27 2.57
N LYS A 33 -0.15 9.55 2.22
CA LYS A 33 -1.47 10.19 2.13
C LYS A 33 -2.17 9.74 0.85
N ILE A 34 -3.44 9.34 0.98
CA ILE A 34 -4.29 8.96 -0.13
C ILE A 34 -4.96 10.23 -0.67
N GLY A 35 -4.57 10.66 -1.84
CA GLY A 35 -5.20 11.76 -2.57
C GLY A 35 -6.22 11.26 -3.60
N ALA A 36 -6.79 12.17 -4.37
CA ALA A 36 -7.78 11.80 -5.39
C ALA A 36 -7.17 10.95 -6.53
N ARG A 37 -5.90 11.16 -6.86
CA ARG A 37 -5.22 10.50 -7.99
C ARG A 37 -3.83 9.98 -7.67
N HIS A 38 -3.28 10.29 -6.52
CA HIS A 38 -1.92 9.93 -6.12
C HIS A 38 -1.86 9.56 -4.65
N LEU A 39 -1.02 8.58 -4.36
CA LEU A 39 -0.44 8.38 -3.05
C LEU A 39 0.75 9.32 -2.94
N THR A 40 0.93 9.96 -1.79
CA THR A 40 2.09 10.83 -1.53
C THR A 40 2.74 10.36 -0.25
N THR A 41 3.99 9.92 -0.30
CA THR A 41 4.75 9.53 0.89
C THR A 41 4.93 10.73 1.80
N VAL A 42 4.48 10.62 3.05
CA VAL A 42 4.52 11.69 4.06
C VAL A 42 5.48 11.39 5.20
N ASP A 43 5.83 10.12 5.39
CA ASP A 43 6.84 9.68 6.37
C ASP A 43 7.39 8.29 6.00
N SER A 44 8.61 7.97 6.47
CA SER A 44 9.22 6.65 6.28
C SER A 44 10.25 6.36 7.36
N VAL A 45 10.46 5.08 7.68
CA VAL A 45 11.42 4.60 8.67
C VAL A 45 11.99 3.25 8.24
N GLY A 46 13.27 3.00 8.54
CA GLY A 46 13.93 1.71 8.30
C GLY A 46 14.21 1.38 6.83
N HIS A 47 13.98 2.31 5.92
CA HIS A 47 14.43 2.18 4.53
C HIS A 47 15.88 2.62 4.41
N GLY A 48 16.66 1.90 3.61
CA GLY A 48 18.00 2.33 3.22
C GLY A 48 17.96 3.67 2.46
N THR A 49 19.13 4.21 2.14
CA THR A 49 19.29 5.49 1.43
C THR A 49 18.84 5.46 -0.03
N ASP A 50 18.27 4.38 -0.50
CA ASP A 50 18.06 4.09 -1.92
C ASP A 50 16.81 4.76 -2.54
N GLY A 51 16.20 5.71 -1.84
CA GLY A 51 15.26 6.68 -2.45
C GLY A 51 13.85 6.18 -2.77
N GLU A 52 13.58 4.87 -2.71
CA GLU A 52 12.28 4.29 -3.13
C GLU A 52 11.07 4.73 -2.30
N HIS A 53 11.29 5.27 -1.11
CA HIS A 53 10.23 5.73 -0.20
C HIS A 53 10.52 7.12 0.37
N ALA A 54 11.14 7.96 -0.44
CA ALA A 54 11.45 9.33 -0.05
C ALA A 54 10.17 10.13 0.25
N VAL A 55 10.20 10.89 1.34
CA VAL A 55 9.10 11.81 1.68
C VAL A 55 8.87 12.80 0.53
N GLY A 56 7.61 12.96 0.12
CA GLY A 56 7.21 13.76 -1.02
C GLY A 56 7.08 12.98 -2.32
N GLN A 57 7.52 11.72 -2.39
CA GLN A 57 7.36 10.86 -3.55
C GLN A 57 5.88 10.60 -3.83
N ARG A 58 5.51 10.55 -5.10
CA ARG A 58 4.13 10.41 -5.55
C ARG A 58 3.97 9.22 -6.46
N PHE A 59 2.98 8.38 -6.16
CA PHE A 59 2.57 7.24 -6.99
C PHE A 59 1.14 7.44 -7.49
N PRO A 60 0.83 7.11 -8.75
CA PRO A 60 -0.53 7.22 -9.24
C PRO A 60 -1.46 6.21 -8.55
N ILE A 61 -2.71 6.60 -8.26
CA ILE A 61 -3.78 5.69 -7.86
C ILE A 61 -4.49 5.20 -9.14
N ASP A 62 -3.76 4.49 -9.95
CA ASP A 62 -4.32 3.78 -11.12
C ASP A 62 -3.96 2.30 -10.97
N PRO A 63 -4.85 1.35 -11.33
CA PRO A 63 -4.54 -0.07 -11.18
C PRO A 63 -3.14 -0.42 -11.68
N PRO A 64 -2.36 -1.18 -10.92
CA PRO A 64 -2.67 -1.90 -9.68
C PRO A 64 -2.49 -1.08 -8.39
N PHE A 65 -2.00 0.14 -8.47
CA PHE A 65 -1.77 0.97 -7.28
C PHE A 65 -3.09 1.44 -6.68
N GLY A 66 -3.12 1.57 -5.35
CA GLY A 66 -4.29 2.06 -4.63
C GLY A 66 -5.34 0.99 -4.35
N LEU A 67 -5.05 -0.31 -4.47
CA LEU A 67 -5.98 -1.39 -4.11
C LEU A 67 -6.53 -1.21 -2.70
N VAL A 68 -5.69 -0.90 -1.72
CA VAL A 68 -6.12 -0.66 -0.34
C VAL A 68 -7.02 0.59 -0.25
N ALA A 69 -6.67 1.66 -0.97
CA ALA A 69 -7.49 2.87 -1.01
C ALA A 69 -8.88 2.62 -1.66
N MET A 70 -8.94 1.69 -2.64
CA MET A 70 -10.17 1.36 -3.36
C MET A 70 -11.03 0.30 -2.64
N ALA A 71 -10.46 -0.49 -1.74
CA ALA A 71 -11.18 -1.58 -1.08
C ALA A 71 -12.43 -1.13 -0.29
N TRP A 72 -12.47 0.12 0.18
CA TRP A 72 -13.60 0.68 0.94
C TRP A 72 -14.41 1.72 0.15
N ARG A 73 -14.13 1.88 -1.15
CA ARG A 73 -14.92 2.76 -2.02
C ARG A 73 -16.18 2.03 -2.52
N ASP A 74 -17.17 2.80 -2.93
CA ASP A 74 -18.37 2.28 -3.59
C ASP A 74 -18.07 1.65 -4.96
N ASP A 75 -18.99 0.88 -5.46
CA ASP A 75 -18.83 0.15 -6.72
C ASP A 75 -18.61 1.10 -7.91
N ASP A 76 -19.24 2.27 -7.91
CA ASP A 76 -19.10 3.25 -8.99
C ASP A 76 -17.67 3.83 -9.03
N ALA A 77 -17.10 4.15 -7.87
CA ALA A 77 -15.71 4.60 -7.75
C ALA A 77 -14.73 3.50 -8.17
N VAL A 78 -14.96 2.24 -7.75
CA VAL A 78 -14.14 1.10 -8.16
C VAL A 78 -14.22 0.88 -9.67
N GLN A 79 -15.41 0.91 -10.27
CA GLN A 79 -15.57 0.79 -11.71
C GLN A 79 -14.90 1.94 -12.48
N ALA A 80 -15.01 3.17 -11.98
CA ALA A 80 -14.34 4.33 -12.56
C ALA A 80 -12.80 4.19 -12.49
N TRP A 81 -12.27 3.64 -11.39
CA TRP A 81 -10.86 3.36 -11.23
C TRP A 81 -10.38 2.27 -12.19
N LEU A 82 -11.09 1.14 -12.30
CA LEU A 82 -10.75 0.04 -13.23
C LEU A 82 -10.75 0.49 -14.70
N ARG A 83 -11.64 1.43 -15.07
CA ARG A 83 -11.68 2.00 -16.44
C ARG A 83 -10.45 2.83 -16.82
N ARG A 84 -9.58 3.19 -15.87
CA ARG A 84 -8.36 3.96 -16.15
C ARG A 84 -7.26 3.12 -16.80
N VAL A 85 -7.34 1.79 -16.70
CA VAL A 85 -6.37 0.88 -17.34
C VAL A 85 -6.54 0.87 -18.86
N THR A 86 -5.42 0.94 -19.57
CA THR A 86 -5.39 0.86 -21.04
C THR A 86 -4.31 -0.12 -21.48
N PRO A 87 -4.61 -1.18 -22.24
CA PRO A 87 -5.93 -1.51 -22.81
C PRO A 87 -6.96 -1.85 -21.72
N ARG A 88 -8.25 -1.83 -22.08
CA ARG A 88 -9.34 -2.14 -21.13
C ARG A 88 -9.19 -3.54 -20.57
N LEU A 89 -9.43 -3.67 -19.28
CA LEU A 89 -9.46 -4.95 -18.59
C LEU A 89 -10.55 -5.86 -19.15
N THR A 90 -10.23 -7.15 -19.25
CA THR A 90 -11.19 -8.20 -19.56
C THR A 90 -12.15 -8.42 -18.39
N ARG A 91 -13.26 -9.10 -18.62
CA ARG A 91 -14.21 -9.47 -17.55
C ARG A 91 -13.53 -10.29 -16.43
N THR A 92 -12.62 -11.18 -16.82
CA THR A 92 -11.87 -12.02 -15.87
C THR A 92 -10.95 -11.18 -14.98
N GLU A 93 -10.22 -10.22 -15.56
CA GLU A 93 -9.36 -9.32 -14.81
C GLU A 93 -10.16 -8.39 -13.87
N ILE A 94 -11.30 -7.88 -14.33
CA ILE A 94 -12.22 -7.10 -13.48
C ILE A 94 -12.69 -7.95 -12.29
N ALA A 95 -13.15 -9.17 -12.53
CA ALA A 95 -13.60 -10.07 -11.47
C ALA A 95 -12.46 -10.42 -10.49
N GLN A 96 -11.23 -10.53 -10.98
CA GLN A 96 -10.05 -10.76 -10.14
C GLN A 96 -9.77 -9.54 -9.24
N HIS A 97 -9.80 -8.32 -9.78
CA HIS A 97 -9.65 -7.10 -8.95
C HIS A 97 -10.74 -7.02 -7.88
N GLN A 98 -12.00 -7.29 -8.23
CA GLN A 98 -13.10 -7.26 -7.28
C GLN A 98 -12.92 -8.28 -6.14
N ARG A 99 -12.43 -9.49 -6.44
CA ARG A 99 -12.08 -10.47 -5.41
C ARG A 99 -10.99 -9.96 -4.48
N VAL A 100 -9.90 -9.43 -5.05
CA VAL A 100 -8.80 -8.85 -4.27
C VAL A 100 -9.28 -7.73 -3.35
N LEU A 101 -10.13 -6.82 -3.85
CA LEU A 101 -10.69 -5.76 -3.03
C LEU A 101 -11.58 -6.31 -1.89
N ALA A 102 -12.36 -7.35 -2.15
CA ALA A 102 -13.16 -8.02 -1.13
C ALA A 102 -12.28 -8.69 -0.06
N ASP A 103 -11.21 -9.35 -0.46
CA ASP A 103 -10.26 -10.00 0.44
C ASP A 103 -9.53 -8.98 1.33
N ILE A 104 -9.07 -7.86 0.74
CA ILE A 104 -8.46 -6.75 1.50
C ILE A 104 -9.46 -6.20 2.53
N ARG A 105 -10.73 -6.00 2.14
CA ARG A 105 -11.77 -5.53 3.04
C ARG A 105 -12.03 -6.50 4.19
N ALA A 106 -12.08 -7.79 3.90
CA ALA A 106 -12.33 -8.84 4.89
C ALA A 106 -11.20 -8.97 5.92
N ARG A 107 -9.94 -8.86 5.47
CA ARG A 107 -8.76 -8.92 6.35
C ARG A 107 -8.47 -7.59 7.05
N GLY A 108 -8.90 -6.47 6.47
CA GLY A 108 -8.56 -5.14 6.95
C GLY A 108 -7.16 -4.66 6.54
N TYR A 109 -6.44 -5.40 5.70
CA TYR A 109 -5.15 -5.01 5.12
C TYR A 109 -4.92 -5.73 3.79
N GLY A 110 -4.03 -5.20 2.96
CA GLY A 110 -3.53 -5.85 1.75
C GLY A 110 -2.19 -6.55 2.01
N ALA A 111 -1.94 -7.67 1.32
CA ALA A 111 -0.65 -8.35 1.35
C ALA A 111 -0.31 -8.85 -0.06
N TRP A 112 0.97 -8.74 -0.43
CA TRP A 112 1.45 -9.09 -1.76
C TRP A 112 2.72 -9.94 -1.68
N ARG A 113 2.78 -10.91 -2.58
CA ARG A 113 3.94 -11.75 -2.83
C ARG A 113 4.38 -11.58 -4.27
N PHE A 114 5.68 -11.51 -4.49
CA PHE A 114 6.25 -11.60 -5.83
C PHE A 114 7.18 -12.81 -5.92
N ASP A 115 7.18 -13.51 -7.05
CA ASP A 115 8.31 -14.37 -7.38
C ASP A 115 9.54 -13.51 -7.75
N ASP A 116 10.73 -14.08 -7.80
CA ASP A 116 11.96 -13.33 -8.01
C ASP A 116 11.98 -12.55 -9.33
N THR A 117 11.35 -13.08 -10.37
CA THR A 117 11.24 -12.41 -11.67
C THR A 117 10.32 -11.20 -11.57
N HIS A 118 9.17 -11.36 -10.94
CA HIS A 118 8.17 -10.31 -10.77
C HIS A 118 8.63 -9.24 -9.78
N ARG A 119 9.35 -9.61 -8.73
CA ARG A 119 9.96 -8.68 -7.77
C ARG A 119 10.92 -7.72 -8.46
N SER A 120 11.89 -8.25 -9.20
CA SER A 120 12.87 -7.43 -9.93
C SER A 120 12.17 -6.49 -10.93
N LEU A 121 11.15 -6.97 -11.63
CA LEU A 121 10.39 -6.16 -12.58
C LEU A 121 9.56 -5.09 -11.86
N HIS A 122 8.88 -5.45 -10.77
CA HIS A 122 8.09 -4.52 -9.96
C HIS A 122 8.94 -3.37 -9.45
N ASN A 123 10.08 -3.65 -8.81
CA ASN A 123 10.97 -2.65 -8.25
C ASN A 123 11.51 -1.70 -9.33
N ARG A 124 11.97 -2.23 -10.46
CA ARG A 124 12.44 -1.41 -11.59
C ARG A 124 11.34 -0.52 -12.18
N LEU A 125 10.12 -1.03 -12.29
CA LEU A 125 8.99 -0.26 -12.81
C LEU A 125 8.55 0.82 -11.80
N ALA A 126 8.54 0.50 -10.50
CA ALA A 126 8.24 1.47 -9.45
C ALA A 126 9.30 2.58 -9.41
N GLU A 127 10.59 2.24 -9.48
CA GLU A 127 11.70 3.19 -9.55
C GLU A 127 11.58 4.12 -10.77
N VAL A 128 11.29 3.58 -11.94
CA VAL A 128 11.09 4.37 -13.16
C VAL A 128 9.89 5.30 -13.02
N LEU A 129 8.78 4.84 -12.45
CA LEU A 129 7.60 5.69 -12.20
C LEU A 129 7.88 6.79 -11.17
N ALA A 130 8.73 6.52 -10.20
CA ALA A 130 9.09 7.46 -9.14
C ALA A 130 10.11 8.51 -9.58
N SER A 131 11.05 8.14 -10.46
CA SER A 131 12.20 8.98 -10.84
C SER A 131 11.97 9.86 -12.07
N LEU A 132 10.98 9.55 -12.90
CA LEU A 132 10.70 10.27 -14.14
C LEU A 132 9.36 11.01 -14.04
N GLU A 133 9.28 12.20 -14.67
CA GLU A 133 8.00 12.74 -15.13
C GLU A 133 7.70 12.12 -16.50
N PRO A 134 7.27 10.85 -16.56
CA PRO A 134 7.11 10.16 -17.82
C PRO A 134 5.95 10.79 -18.59
N THR A 135 6.08 10.81 -19.92
CA THR A 135 4.95 11.19 -20.76
C THR A 135 3.74 10.30 -20.43
N ALA A 136 2.53 10.82 -20.60
CA ALA A 136 1.30 10.06 -20.30
C ALA A 136 1.24 8.68 -21.00
N GLN A 137 1.93 8.51 -22.12
CA GLN A 137 2.01 7.23 -22.83
C GLN A 137 2.95 6.25 -22.12
N VAL A 138 4.09 6.71 -21.63
CA VAL A 138 5.05 5.87 -20.86
C VAL A 138 4.42 5.45 -19.54
N THR A 139 3.83 6.40 -18.80
CA THR A 139 3.11 6.10 -17.56
C THR A 139 2.06 5.03 -17.78
N ARG A 140 1.22 5.13 -18.81
CA ARG A 140 0.19 4.12 -19.11
C ARG A 140 0.78 2.74 -19.38
N ARG A 141 1.86 2.64 -20.17
CA ARG A 141 2.52 1.35 -20.44
C ARG A 141 3.11 0.72 -19.18
N LEU A 142 3.78 1.53 -18.35
CA LEU A 142 4.34 1.07 -17.09
C LEU A 142 3.24 0.62 -16.13
N THR A 143 2.16 1.38 -15.98
CA THR A 143 0.99 1.01 -15.17
C THR A 143 0.37 -0.31 -15.67
N THR A 144 0.26 -0.51 -16.98
CA THR A 144 -0.25 -1.78 -17.53
C THR A 144 0.65 -2.96 -17.17
N LEU A 145 1.98 -2.81 -17.29
CA LEU A 145 2.93 -3.86 -16.90
C LEU A 145 2.86 -4.14 -15.40
N MET A 146 2.80 -3.10 -14.58
CA MET A 146 2.63 -3.22 -13.12
C MET A 146 1.33 -3.94 -12.77
N THR A 147 0.22 -3.65 -13.46
CA THR A 147 -1.06 -4.35 -13.25
C THR A 147 -0.91 -5.85 -13.50
N MET A 148 -0.25 -6.24 -14.58
CA MET A 148 -0.04 -7.66 -14.92
C MET A 148 0.82 -8.36 -13.86
N VAL A 149 1.89 -7.70 -13.40
CA VAL A 149 2.80 -8.23 -12.37
C VAL A 149 2.07 -8.36 -11.03
N THR A 150 1.40 -7.31 -10.57
CA THR A 150 0.74 -7.27 -9.27
C THR A 150 -0.43 -8.26 -9.21
N LEU A 151 -1.27 -8.34 -10.24
CA LEU A 151 -2.41 -9.26 -10.25
C LEU A 151 -2.00 -10.74 -10.25
N ARG A 152 -0.86 -11.06 -10.85
CA ARG A 152 -0.30 -12.43 -10.78
C ARG A 152 0.30 -12.73 -9.40
N SER A 153 0.68 -11.71 -8.67
CA SER A 153 1.38 -11.80 -7.40
C SER A 153 0.46 -11.68 -6.19
N VAL A 154 -0.76 -11.17 -6.38
CA VAL A 154 -1.79 -11.18 -5.34
C VAL A 154 -2.34 -12.59 -5.23
N THR A 155 -1.85 -13.33 -4.27
CA THR A 155 -2.30 -14.70 -3.97
C THR A 155 -2.82 -14.77 -2.55
N ASP A 156 -3.62 -15.81 -2.24
CA ASP A 156 -4.13 -16.15 -0.91
C ASP A 156 -3.00 -16.57 0.05
N VAL A 157 -2.03 -15.70 0.22
CA VAL A 157 -0.68 -16.01 0.68
C VAL A 157 -0.56 -16.24 2.17
N LEU A 158 -1.51 -15.73 2.97
CA LEU A 158 -1.27 -15.56 4.39
C LEU A 158 -1.47 -16.82 5.24
N GLU A 159 -1.99 -17.91 4.68
CA GLU A 159 -2.20 -19.11 5.49
C GLU A 159 -0.95 -19.99 5.62
N THR A 160 0.05 -19.85 4.75
CA THR A 160 1.15 -20.80 4.71
C THR A 160 2.57 -20.22 4.73
N GLU A 161 2.84 -19.02 4.20
CA GLU A 161 4.24 -18.55 4.09
C GLU A 161 4.40 -17.03 4.08
N LEU A 162 4.54 -16.42 5.26
CA LEU A 162 5.00 -15.04 5.41
C LEU A 162 6.39 -14.79 4.79
N SER A 163 7.24 -15.80 4.73
CA SER A 163 8.59 -15.72 4.18
C SER A 163 8.65 -15.27 2.71
N THR A 164 7.53 -15.36 2.00
CA THR A 164 7.39 -14.95 0.61
C THR A 164 6.56 -13.67 0.42
N THR A 165 6.02 -13.09 1.50
CA THR A 165 5.28 -11.84 1.45
C THR A 165 6.25 -10.66 1.40
N GLU A 166 6.12 -9.82 0.38
CA GLU A 166 6.98 -8.64 0.19
C GLU A 166 6.44 -7.42 0.91
N PHE A 167 5.14 -7.19 0.75
CA PHE A 167 4.49 -6.00 1.26
C PHE A 167 3.22 -6.34 2.01
N VAL A 168 3.02 -5.61 3.10
CA VAL A 168 1.73 -5.52 3.78
C VAL A 168 1.33 -4.05 3.82
N VAL A 169 0.09 -3.74 3.47
CA VAL A 169 -0.43 -2.38 3.45
C VAL A 169 -1.62 -2.25 4.38
N LEU A 170 -1.47 -1.46 5.43
CA LEU A 170 -2.48 -1.16 6.44
C LEU A 170 -3.18 0.16 6.14
N PRO A 171 -4.51 0.21 5.96
CA PRO A 171 -5.23 1.46 5.83
C PRO A 171 -5.33 2.21 7.15
N ILE A 172 -5.34 3.53 7.07
CA ILE A 172 -5.64 4.45 8.17
C ILE A 172 -6.90 5.22 7.79
N PHE A 173 -7.98 5.00 8.53
CA PHE A 173 -9.29 5.55 8.22
C PHE A 173 -9.46 6.96 8.78
N GLY A 174 -10.05 7.83 7.98
CA GLY A 174 -10.57 9.12 8.40
C GLY A 174 -11.91 9.02 9.13
N HIS A 175 -12.45 10.17 9.50
CA HIS A 175 -13.73 10.26 10.22
C HIS A 175 -14.94 9.80 9.39
N ASP A 176 -14.83 9.84 8.07
CA ASP A 176 -15.86 9.39 7.13
C ASP A 176 -15.84 7.87 6.88
N GLY A 177 -14.96 7.13 7.58
CA GLY A 177 -14.78 5.70 7.40
C GLY A 177 -14.06 5.31 6.11
N GLN A 178 -13.48 6.29 5.39
CA GLN A 178 -12.67 6.04 4.21
C GLN A 178 -11.18 6.08 4.56
N PRO A 179 -10.33 5.28 3.89
CA PRO A 179 -8.89 5.39 4.06
C PRO A 179 -8.38 6.78 3.62
N GLU A 180 -7.76 7.51 4.55
CA GLU A 180 -7.08 8.79 4.29
C GLU A 180 -5.59 8.63 4.12
N TYR A 181 -5.00 7.65 4.81
CA TYR A 181 -3.59 7.28 4.71
C TYR A 181 -3.46 5.76 4.61
N GLN A 182 -2.28 5.30 4.26
CA GLN A 182 -1.88 3.90 4.35
C GLN A 182 -0.46 3.79 4.86
N ILE A 183 -0.16 2.73 5.61
CA ILE A 183 1.20 2.32 5.96
C ILE A 183 1.55 1.11 5.11
N GLU A 184 2.67 1.17 4.44
CA GLU A 184 3.25 0.07 3.68
C GLU A 184 4.45 -0.48 4.45
N ILE A 185 4.47 -1.79 4.68
CA ILE A 185 5.46 -2.54 5.45
C ILE A 185 6.20 -3.45 4.46
N HIS A 186 7.50 -3.29 4.34
CA HIS A 186 8.36 -4.01 3.41
C HIS A 186 8.99 -5.23 4.11
N LEU A 187 8.33 -6.38 4.00
CA LEU A 187 8.75 -7.63 4.68
C LEU A 187 9.85 -8.40 3.95
N GLY A 188 10.18 -8.06 2.72
CA GLY A 188 10.99 -8.87 1.79
C GLY A 188 12.33 -9.41 2.30
N HIS A 189 12.75 -9.07 3.51
CA HIS A 189 13.97 -9.55 4.15
C HIS A 189 13.75 -9.95 5.61
N SER A 190 12.49 -10.01 6.07
CA SER A 190 12.16 -10.38 7.45
C SER A 190 12.25 -11.89 7.63
N VAL A 191 13.44 -12.37 7.97
CA VAL A 191 13.69 -13.79 8.22
C VAL A 191 13.06 -14.19 9.56
N GLY A 192 12.19 -15.19 9.54
CA GLY A 192 11.63 -15.81 10.75
C GLY A 192 10.37 -15.14 11.31
N LEU A 193 9.80 -14.14 10.65
CA LEU A 193 8.52 -13.54 11.05
C LEU A 193 7.38 -14.57 10.89
N THR A 194 6.56 -14.72 11.93
CA THR A 194 5.38 -15.57 11.92
C THR A 194 4.09 -14.77 11.71
N LEU A 195 3.04 -15.43 11.24
CA LEU A 195 1.73 -14.78 11.05
C LEU A 195 1.15 -14.21 12.37
N PRO A 196 1.20 -14.91 13.51
CA PRO A 196 0.76 -14.33 14.79
C PRO A 196 1.54 -13.06 15.19
N GLU A 197 2.83 -12.99 14.93
CA GLU A 197 3.63 -11.78 15.21
C GLU A 197 3.25 -10.61 14.33
N LEU A 198 3.00 -10.86 13.03
CA LEU A 198 2.48 -9.86 12.13
C LEU A 198 1.10 -9.36 12.57
N ASP A 199 0.17 -10.27 12.84
CA ASP A 199 -1.20 -9.92 13.25
C ASP A 199 -1.21 -9.13 14.56
N ASP A 200 -0.39 -9.51 15.56
CA ASP A 200 -0.25 -8.76 16.82
C ASP A 200 0.32 -7.36 16.58
N ALA A 201 1.33 -7.21 15.73
CA ALA A 201 1.89 -5.91 15.41
C ALA A 201 0.87 -5.01 14.67
N LEU A 202 0.13 -5.57 13.70
CA LEU A 202 -0.93 -4.85 12.99
C LEU A 202 -2.06 -4.42 13.92
N GLU A 203 -2.46 -5.29 14.86
CA GLU A 203 -3.50 -4.98 15.83
C GLU A 203 -3.05 -3.88 16.81
N GLN A 204 -1.81 -3.91 17.28
CA GLN A 204 -1.26 -2.84 18.10
C GLN A 204 -1.21 -1.51 17.36
N ALA A 205 -0.80 -1.52 16.08
CA ALA A 205 -0.81 -0.33 15.24
C ALA A 205 -2.24 0.22 15.07
N ARG A 206 -3.24 -0.63 14.83
CA ARG A 206 -4.66 -0.22 14.75
C ARG A 206 -5.15 0.44 16.04
N ARG A 207 -4.79 -0.08 17.22
CA ARG A 207 -5.15 0.52 18.51
C ARG A 207 -4.58 1.93 18.66
N LEU A 208 -3.34 2.16 18.23
CA LEU A 208 -2.76 3.51 18.23
C LEU A 208 -3.52 4.45 17.29
N LEU A 209 -3.92 3.96 16.10
CA LEU A 209 -4.63 4.74 15.10
C LEU A 209 -6.05 5.12 15.52
N THR A 210 -6.71 4.27 16.34
CA THR A 210 -8.09 4.48 16.81
C THR A 210 -8.19 5.11 18.20
N ALA A 211 -7.06 5.29 18.89
CA ALA A 211 -7.05 5.87 20.24
C ALA A 211 -7.66 7.28 20.25
N PRO A 212 -8.46 7.65 21.25
CA PRO A 212 -8.95 9.03 21.38
C PRO A 212 -7.79 10.01 21.52
N VAL A 213 -7.94 11.19 20.93
CA VAL A 213 -6.98 12.29 21.10
C VAL A 213 -7.06 12.74 22.56
N ARG A 214 -5.96 12.69 23.29
CA ARG A 214 -5.86 13.19 24.67
C ARG A 214 -5.67 14.70 24.68
#